data_3bd048bc9f7f83312cdfbe7856c8d6c8
#
_entry.id   3bd048bc9f7f83312cdfbe7856c8d6c8
#
_cell.length_a   1.000
_cell.length_b   1.000
_cell.length_c   1.000
_cell.angle_alpha   90.00
_cell.angle_beta   90.00
_cell.angle_gamma   90.00
#
_symmetry.space_group_name_H-M   'P 1'
#
loop_
_entity.id
_entity.type
_entity.pdbx_description
1 polymer ?
#
loop_
_entity_poly.entity_id
_entity_poly.type
_entity_poly.pdbx_seq_one_letter_code
_entity_poly.pdbx_strand_id
1 'polypeptide(L)'
;MTKSPLAPLGVFALTCALVLSGCQPGSYGAPRSSPSAAGDRPALAEIDWLDAPGEWVGSSTAVLGDVAIAPITDAPVVSLPTTVSSNELSGDREVTVTSANRVLALDMSGSLAATVWALGLGDRLVGRDISTTFPGVESLPVVTGSGHAISPESVLELRPDLLITDGTIGPLDVVLQLRDAGITVVFVREEPGLDAPAAMARSVANIFGMEGTGDALATRITQELDTVLGTIGENAPSSRDQKLRMVFLYIRGANGIYYLFGQESGAGDLIEGLQGIDIATEIGWTGLRPMTDEALIAANPDLILVMSEGLDSVGGPEELVRLKPAIGLTTAGQNLRFVDMDDSQVLSFGPRTPAVMDALARAIYDPAG
;
A
#
# COMPACT_ATOMS: atom_id res chain seq x y z
N MET A 1 -71.64 -29.84 -61.23
CA MET A 1 -72.48 -29.62 -60.04
C MET A 1 -71.98 -30.55 -58.97
N THR A 2 -71.23 -30.03 -57.98
CA THR A 2 -71.25 -30.50 -56.61
C THR A 2 -70.12 -29.81 -55.89
N LYS A 3 -70.45 -29.12 -54.83
CA LYS A 3 -69.62 -28.28 -54.00
C LYS A 3 -68.75 -29.12 -53.01
N SER A 4 -67.49 -28.87 -52.95
CA SER A 4 -66.61 -29.36 -51.85
C SER A 4 -66.54 -28.32 -50.77
N PRO A 5 -66.53 -28.70 -49.50
CA PRO A 5 -66.25 -27.76 -48.39
C PRO A 5 -64.79 -27.71 -48.07
N LEU A 6 -64.30 -26.50 -47.77
CA LEU A 6 -62.98 -26.16 -47.24
C LEU A 6 -62.84 -26.66 -45.81
N ALA A 7 -61.69 -27.25 -45.46
CA ALA A 7 -61.20 -27.47 -44.13
C ALA A 7 -60.14 -26.42 -43.76
N PRO A 8 -60.05 -25.97 -42.51
CA PRO A 8 -59.14 -24.90 -42.11
C PRO A 8 -57.68 -25.39 -41.83
N LEU A 9 -56.73 -24.65 -42.41
CA LEU A 9 -55.29 -24.79 -42.13
C LEU A 9 -55.02 -24.37 -40.69
N GLY A 10 -54.48 -25.28 -39.86
CA GLY A 10 -53.90 -25.00 -38.59
C GLY A 10 -52.49 -24.36 -38.78
N VAL A 11 -52.33 -23.17 -38.29
CA VAL A 11 -51.02 -22.49 -38.21
C VAL A 11 -50.24 -23.05 -37.03
N PHE A 12 -49.20 -23.84 -37.31
CA PHE A 12 -48.20 -24.23 -36.30
C PHE A 12 -47.19 -23.07 -36.19
N ALA A 13 -47.25 -22.33 -35.08
CA ALA A 13 -46.24 -21.35 -34.72
C ALA A 13 -45.02 -22.09 -34.14
N LEU A 14 -43.95 -22.18 -34.90
CA LEU A 14 -42.64 -22.70 -34.47
C LEU A 14 -41.91 -21.57 -33.75
N THR A 15 -41.95 -21.58 -32.39
CA THR A 15 -41.16 -20.70 -31.57
C THR A 15 -39.70 -21.15 -31.58
N CYS A 16 -38.88 -20.47 -32.38
CA CYS A 16 -37.41 -20.60 -32.34
C CYS A 16 -36.87 -19.89 -31.09
N ALA A 17 -36.53 -20.66 -30.07
CA ALA A 17 -35.77 -20.13 -28.92
C ALA A 17 -34.33 -19.89 -29.34
N LEU A 18 -33.97 -18.62 -29.56
CA LEU A 18 -32.60 -18.17 -29.70
C LEU A 18 -31.94 -18.27 -28.33
N VAL A 19 -31.11 -19.29 -28.17
CA VAL A 19 -30.16 -19.35 -27.02
C VAL A 19 -29.04 -18.35 -27.31
N LEU A 20 -29.15 -17.15 -26.76
CA LEU A 20 -28.06 -16.20 -26.66
C LEU A 20 -27.07 -16.75 -25.63
N SER A 21 -26.00 -17.39 -26.08
CA SER A 21 -24.80 -17.64 -25.27
C SER A 21 -24.17 -16.30 -24.98
N GLY A 22 -24.57 -15.67 -23.87
CA GLY A 22 -23.87 -14.51 -23.31
C GLY A 22 -22.49 -14.96 -22.83
N CYS A 23 -21.42 -14.39 -23.40
CA CYS A 23 -20.12 -14.37 -22.76
C CYS A 23 -20.27 -13.65 -21.42
N GLN A 24 -20.25 -14.39 -20.33
CA GLN A 24 -20.08 -13.79 -19.02
C GLN A 24 -18.66 -13.21 -18.97
N PRO A 25 -18.49 -11.92 -18.61
CA PRO A 25 -17.19 -11.41 -18.19
C PRO A 25 -16.80 -12.21 -16.95
N GLY A 26 -15.54 -12.63 -16.87
CA GLY A 26 -15.00 -13.42 -15.78
C GLY A 26 -15.42 -12.84 -14.43
N SER A 27 -15.95 -13.71 -13.57
CA SER A 27 -16.24 -13.36 -12.19
C SER A 27 -14.91 -12.98 -11.51
N TYR A 28 -14.69 -11.70 -11.33
CA TYR A 28 -13.73 -11.21 -10.33
C TYR A 28 -14.15 -11.85 -9.01
N GLY A 29 -13.16 -12.43 -8.32
CA GLY A 29 -13.38 -13.12 -7.04
C GLY A 29 -14.24 -12.28 -6.11
N ALA A 30 -15.10 -12.94 -5.35
CA ALA A 30 -15.94 -12.29 -4.36
C ALA A 30 -15.06 -11.38 -3.46
N PRO A 31 -15.51 -10.16 -3.14
CA PRO A 31 -14.76 -9.32 -2.22
C PRO A 31 -14.55 -10.11 -0.92
N ARG A 32 -13.28 -10.22 -0.50
CA ARG A 32 -12.93 -10.80 0.80
C ARG A 32 -13.73 -10.02 1.85
N SER A 33 -14.37 -10.72 2.75
CA SER A 33 -15.12 -10.12 3.86
C SER A 33 -14.22 -9.12 4.58
N SER A 34 -14.66 -7.85 4.62
CA SER A 34 -14.00 -6.84 5.43
C SER A 34 -13.86 -7.35 6.86
N PRO A 35 -12.70 -7.25 7.49
CA PRO A 35 -12.54 -7.68 8.88
C PRO A 35 -13.48 -6.89 9.78
N SER A 36 -13.96 -7.58 10.80
CA SER A 36 -14.79 -7.04 11.88
C SER A 36 -14.10 -5.82 12.52
N ALA A 37 -14.89 -4.86 12.97
CA ALA A 37 -14.41 -3.63 13.58
C ALA A 37 -13.41 -3.89 14.72
N ALA A 38 -12.47 -2.97 14.89
CA ALA A 38 -11.33 -2.99 15.83
C ALA A 38 -11.62 -3.29 17.33
N GLY A 39 -12.87 -3.64 17.70
CA GLY A 39 -13.30 -3.79 19.08
C GLY A 39 -12.96 -5.12 19.78
N ASP A 40 -12.61 -6.19 19.06
CA ASP A 40 -12.44 -7.52 19.64
C ASP A 40 -11.09 -8.19 19.33
N ARG A 41 -10.12 -7.45 18.79
CA ARG A 41 -8.81 -8.02 18.43
C ARG A 41 -7.90 -8.05 19.67
N PRO A 42 -7.32 -9.21 20.06
CA PRO A 42 -6.40 -9.27 21.20
C PRO A 42 -5.18 -8.36 20.97
N ALA A 43 -4.55 -7.90 22.05
CA ALA A 43 -3.29 -7.17 21.94
C ALA A 43 -2.21 -8.02 21.23
N LEU A 44 -1.25 -7.39 20.55
CA LEU A 44 -0.20 -8.14 19.85
C LEU A 44 0.56 -9.09 20.78
N ALA A 45 0.78 -8.71 22.03
CA ALA A 45 1.42 -9.56 23.02
C ALA A 45 0.60 -10.78 23.45
N GLU A 46 -0.70 -10.82 23.13
CA GLU A 46 -1.67 -11.84 23.58
C GLU A 46 -2.05 -12.84 22.47
N ILE A 47 -1.49 -12.70 21.26
CA ILE A 47 -1.73 -13.65 20.17
C ILE A 47 -1.01 -15.00 20.44
N ASP A 48 -1.42 -16.03 19.73
CA ASP A 48 -0.80 -17.34 19.82
C ASP A 48 0.49 -17.40 18.97
N TRP A 49 1.58 -16.82 19.48
CA TRP A 49 2.86 -16.79 18.80
C TRP A 49 3.37 -18.18 18.45
N LEU A 50 3.71 -18.42 17.19
CA LEU A 50 4.29 -19.68 16.73
C LEU A 50 5.71 -19.87 17.29
N ASP A 51 5.95 -20.99 17.97
CA ASP A 51 7.31 -21.39 18.43
C ASP A 51 8.27 -21.67 17.26
N ALA A 52 7.72 -22.18 16.15
CA ALA A 52 8.48 -22.53 14.94
C ALA A 52 7.77 -21.97 13.68
N PRO A 53 7.85 -20.65 13.43
CA PRO A 53 7.12 -20.02 12.32
C PRO A 53 7.60 -20.50 10.93
N GLY A 54 8.81 -21.07 10.82
CA GLY A 54 9.33 -21.70 9.60
C GLY A 54 8.67 -23.03 9.23
N GLU A 55 7.97 -23.66 10.16
CA GLU A 55 7.24 -24.93 9.93
C GLU A 55 5.80 -24.71 9.48
N TRP A 56 5.31 -23.45 9.52
CA TRP A 56 3.95 -23.14 9.10
C TRP A 56 3.75 -23.38 7.59
N VAL A 57 2.63 -24.02 7.26
CA VAL A 57 2.20 -24.28 5.88
C VAL A 57 0.94 -23.47 5.58
N GLY A 58 0.98 -22.68 4.51
CA GLY A 58 -0.14 -21.86 4.05
C GLY A 58 0.18 -20.36 4.03
N SER A 59 -0.59 -19.64 3.23
CA SER A 59 -0.52 -18.19 3.10
C SER A 59 -1.40 -17.51 4.14
N SER A 60 -1.08 -16.24 4.41
CA SER A 60 -1.86 -15.38 5.29
C SER A 60 -1.88 -13.95 4.75
N THR A 61 -2.95 -13.20 5.05
CA THR A 61 -3.08 -11.80 4.65
C THR A 61 -2.96 -10.91 5.88
N ALA A 62 -2.03 -9.96 5.84
CA ALA A 62 -1.91 -8.96 6.88
C ALA A 62 -3.00 -7.88 6.71
N VAL A 63 -3.80 -7.68 7.75
CA VAL A 63 -4.93 -6.75 7.73
C VAL A 63 -4.80 -5.78 8.89
N LEU A 64 -4.93 -4.48 8.63
CA LEU A 64 -4.92 -3.46 9.68
C LEU A 64 -6.10 -3.68 10.64
N GLY A 65 -5.85 -3.63 11.94
CA GLY A 65 -6.91 -3.69 12.96
C GLY A 65 -7.80 -2.44 12.94
N ASP A 66 -7.17 -1.26 12.88
CA ASP A 66 -7.85 0.01 12.65
C ASP A 66 -7.28 0.67 11.42
N VAL A 67 -8.12 0.93 10.44
CA VAL A 67 -7.75 1.60 9.19
C VAL A 67 -7.89 3.12 9.29
N ALA A 68 -8.53 3.65 10.34
CA ALA A 68 -8.71 5.07 10.58
C ALA A 68 -7.40 5.73 11.05
N ILE A 69 -7.22 6.99 10.70
CA ILE A 69 -6.09 7.79 11.14
C ILE A 69 -6.60 8.81 12.16
N ALA A 70 -6.26 8.59 13.43
CA ALA A 70 -6.59 9.54 14.48
C ALA A 70 -5.71 10.80 14.36
N PRO A 71 -6.31 12.01 14.23
CA PRO A 71 -5.53 13.23 14.22
C PRO A 71 -4.85 13.47 15.58
N ILE A 72 -3.67 14.13 15.54
CA ILE A 72 -2.96 14.49 16.77
C ILE A 72 -3.66 15.65 17.51
N THR A 73 -4.48 16.40 16.82
CA THR A 73 -5.27 17.52 17.36
C THR A 73 -6.53 17.75 16.51
N ASP A 74 -7.63 18.11 17.17
CA ASP A 74 -8.89 18.53 16.51
C ASP A 74 -8.92 20.05 16.23
N ALA A 75 -7.93 20.80 16.70
CA ALA A 75 -7.84 22.25 16.54
C ALA A 75 -6.44 22.65 16.06
N PRO A 76 -6.09 22.32 14.79
CA PRO A 76 -4.76 22.64 14.25
C PRO A 76 -4.59 24.15 14.07
N VAL A 77 -3.46 24.69 14.54
CA VAL A 77 -3.12 26.11 14.40
C VAL A 77 -2.05 26.26 13.35
N VAL A 78 -2.44 26.68 12.15
CA VAL A 78 -1.55 26.94 11.02
C VAL A 78 -0.95 28.34 11.12
N SER A 79 0.36 28.45 10.97
CA SER A 79 1.10 29.73 11.05
C SER A 79 1.81 30.01 9.72
N LEU A 80 1.17 30.80 8.87
CA LEU A 80 1.71 31.22 7.57
C LEU A 80 1.90 32.74 7.52
N PRO A 81 2.84 33.27 6.70
CA PRO A 81 3.71 32.51 5.80
C PRO A 81 4.83 31.79 6.55
N THR A 82 5.26 30.64 5.98
CA THR A 82 6.46 29.93 6.40
C THR A 82 7.35 29.66 5.20
N THR A 83 8.67 29.49 5.40
CA THR A 83 9.61 29.11 4.35
C THR A 83 10.23 27.78 4.69
N VAL A 84 10.17 26.84 3.75
CA VAL A 84 10.66 25.46 3.92
C VAL A 84 11.58 25.06 2.79
N SER A 85 12.47 24.12 3.03
CA SER A 85 13.25 23.46 1.98
C SER A 85 12.37 22.48 1.22
N SER A 86 12.31 22.62 -0.09
CA SER A 86 11.66 21.71 -1.02
C SER A 86 12.72 20.82 -1.65
N ASN A 87 12.64 19.49 -1.42
CA ASN A 87 13.66 18.51 -1.82
C ASN A 87 13.44 18.07 -3.28
N GLU A 88 13.73 18.96 -4.25
CA GLU A 88 13.53 18.67 -5.67
C GLU A 88 14.62 17.73 -6.21
N LEU A 89 14.32 16.99 -7.29
CA LEU A 89 15.31 16.12 -7.97
C LEU A 89 16.54 16.90 -8.49
N SER A 90 16.35 18.19 -8.80
CA SER A 90 17.42 19.09 -9.26
C SER A 90 18.27 19.70 -8.14
N GLY A 91 17.93 19.41 -6.89
CA GLY A 91 18.51 19.98 -5.67
C GLY A 91 17.49 20.76 -4.86
N ASP A 92 17.79 20.98 -3.58
CA ASP A 92 16.91 21.64 -2.63
C ASP A 92 16.66 23.11 -3.02
N ARG A 93 15.44 23.55 -2.77
CA ARG A 93 15.01 24.92 -3.04
C ARG A 93 14.14 25.46 -1.91
N GLU A 94 14.41 26.70 -1.47
CA GLU A 94 13.54 27.39 -0.52
C GLU A 94 12.20 27.75 -1.17
N VAL A 95 11.09 27.40 -0.52
CA VAL A 95 9.72 27.71 -0.93
C VAL A 95 9.01 28.41 0.21
N THR A 96 8.45 29.59 -0.07
CA THR A 96 7.58 30.30 0.89
C THR A 96 6.13 29.90 0.64
N VAL A 97 5.52 29.25 1.63
CA VAL A 97 4.11 28.88 1.64
C VAL A 97 3.31 30.03 2.28
N THR A 98 2.46 30.65 1.49
CA THR A 98 1.62 31.80 1.95
C THR A 98 0.17 31.43 2.17
N SER A 99 -0.28 30.31 1.59
CA SER A 99 -1.65 29.79 1.74
C SER A 99 -1.61 28.25 1.70
N ALA A 100 -2.45 27.62 2.51
CA ALA A 100 -2.63 26.17 2.59
C ALA A 100 -4.08 25.84 2.98
N ASN A 101 -5.07 26.50 2.34
CA ASN A 101 -6.49 26.26 2.59
C ASN A 101 -7.05 25.14 1.70
N ARG A 102 -6.43 24.90 0.56
CA ARG A 102 -6.83 23.89 -0.44
C ARG A 102 -5.60 23.09 -0.82
N VAL A 103 -5.43 21.95 -0.16
CA VAL A 103 -4.21 21.13 -0.21
C VAL A 103 -4.43 19.89 -1.07
N LEU A 104 -3.48 19.61 -1.94
CA LEU A 104 -3.25 18.29 -2.50
C LEU A 104 -1.96 17.72 -1.91
N ALA A 105 -2.01 16.49 -1.45
CA ALA A 105 -0.85 15.75 -0.98
C ALA A 105 -0.82 14.43 -1.75
N LEU A 106 0.16 14.28 -2.64
CA LEU A 106 0.17 13.25 -3.67
C LEU A 106 1.50 12.51 -3.67
N ASP A 107 1.45 11.22 -3.39
CA ASP A 107 2.56 10.27 -3.45
C ASP A 107 2.06 8.87 -3.80
N MET A 108 2.94 7.98 -4.22
CA MET A 108 2.56 6.64 -4.69
C MET A 108 1.94 5.76 -3.59
N SER A 109 2.19 6.07 -2.32
CA SER A 109 1.73 5.28 -1.17
C SER A 109 0.57 5.92 -0.39
N GLY A 110 0.22 7.19 -0.69
CA GLY A 110 -0.79 7.96 0.06
C GLY A 110 -0.34 8.40 1.46
N SER A 111 0.96 8.30 1.77
CA SER A 111 1.52 8.62 3.09
C SER A 111 1.52 10.12 3.40
N LEU A 112 1.72 10.97 2.39
CA LEU A 112 1.66 12.43 2.54
C LEU A 112 0.25 12.89 2.92
N ALA A 113 -0.79 12.41 2.22
CA ALA A 113 -2.17 12.72 2.56
C ALA A 113 -2.56 12.19 3.95
N ALA A 114 -2.11 10.98 4.30
CA ALA A 114 -2.28 10.38 5.62
C ALA A 114 -1.62 11.24 6.71
N THR A 115 -0.45 11.82 6.44
CA THR A 115 0.27 12.70 7.36
C THR A 115 -0.44 14.05 7.53
N VAL A 116 -0.93 14.66 6.45
CA VAL A 116 -1.77 15.88 6.52
C VAL A 116 -3.02 15.63 7.36
N TRP A 117 -3.67 14.47 7.17
CA TRP A 117 -4.82 14.05 7.97
C TRP A 117 -4.45 13.88 9.45
N ALA A 118 -3.36 13.18 9.74
CA ALA A 118 -2.86 12.93 11.10
C ALA A 118 -2.50 14.23 11.86
N LEU A 119 -2.11 15.29 11.13
CA LEU A 119 -1.89 16.63 11.70
C LEU A 119 -3.19 17.38 12.02
N GLY A 120 -4.37 16.80 11.74
CA GLY A 120 -5.69 17.44 11.95
C GLY A 120 -6.11 18.36 10.79
N LEU A 121 -5.44 18.26 9.64
CA LEU A 121 -5.67 19.13 8.48
C LEU A 121 -6.51 18.45 7.39
N GLY A 122 -7.21 17.36 7.70
CA GLY A 122 -8.01 16.58 6.73
C GLY A 122 -9.02 17.43 5.96
N ASP A 123 -9.68 18.38 6.59
CA ASP A 123 -10.65 19.30 5.97
C ASP A 123 -10.04 20.22 4.89
N ARG A 124 -8.70 20.33 4.84
CA ARG A 124 -8.00 21.11 3.82
C ARG A 124 -7.69 20.30 2.56
N LEU A 125 -7.77 18.96 2.63
CA LEU A 125 -7.58 18.11 1.46
C LEU A 125 -8.74 18.31 0.48
N VAL A 126 -8.42 18.65 -0.76
CA VAL A 126 -9.44 18.93 -1.80
C VAL A 126 -9.49 17.87 -2.89
N GLY A 127 -8.58 16.92 -2.86
CA GLY A 127 -8.50 15.78 -3.77
C GLY A 127 -7.46 14.79 -3.25
N ARG A 128 -7.37 13.65 -3.91
CA ARG A 128 -6.47 12.55 -3.52
C ARG A 128 -5.89 11.82 -4.73
N ASP A 129 -4.80 11.13 -4.54
CA ASP A 129 -4.33 10.10 -5.46
C ASP A 129 -5.12 8.79 -5.26
N ILE A 130 -4.87 7.82 -6.15
CA ILE A 130 -5.53 6.51 -6.12
C ILE A 130 -5.12 5.68 -4.89
N SER A 131 -3.91 5.90 -4.33
CA SER A 131 -3.38 5.16 -3.18
C SER A 131 -3.85 5.72 -1.84
N THR A 132 -4.43 6.90 -1.81
CA THR A 132 -5.01 7.50 -0.61
C THR A 132 -6.37 6.88 -0.35
N THR A 133 -6.42 5.85 0.51
CA THR A 133 -7.59 4.95 0.67
C THR A 133 -8.11 4.86 2.11
N PHE A 134 -7.56 5.60 3.08
CA PHE A 134 -7.99 5.55 4.48
C PHE A 134 -9.40 6.19 4.68
N PRO A 135 -10.13 5.81 5.74
CA PRO A 135 -11.46 6.35 6.02
C PRO A 135 -11.48 7.87 6.17
N GLY A 136 -12.49 8.49 5.56
CA GLY A 136 -12.71 9.94 5.56
C GLY A 136 -12.31 10.65 4.26
N VAL A 137 -11.57 9.98 3.37
CA VAL A 137 -11.16 10.57 2.07
C VAL A 137 -11.98 10.07 0.88
N GLU A 138 -12.95 9.19 1.09
CA GLU A 138 -13.71 8.50 0.03
C GLU A 138 -14.45 9.49 -0.88
N SER A 139 -14.91 10.60 -0.33
CA SER A 139 -15.63 11.64 -1.07
C SER A 139 -14.73 12.60 -1.85
N LEU A 140 -13.40 12.55 -1.62
CA LEU A 140 -12.46 13.42 -2.31
C LEU A 140 -12.26 12.96 -3.76
N PRO A 141 -12.30 13.91 -4.74
CA PRO A 141 -12.00 13.60 -6.13
C PRO A 141 -10.62 12.97 -6.29
N VAL A 142 -10.53 11.90 -7.09
CA VAL A 142 -9.26 11.30 -7.49
C VAL A 142 -8.66 12.11 -8.63
N VAL A 143 -7.44 12.61 -8.44
CA VAL A 143 -6.73 13.44 -9.43
C VAL A 143 -5.66 12.68 -10.21
N THR A 144 -5.53 11.37 -9.96
CA THR A 144 -4.60 10.51 -10.69
C THR A 144 -5.35 9.45 -11.49
N GLY A 145 -4.83 9.11 -12.66
CA GLY A 145 -5.33 8.01 -13.48
C GLY A 145 -4.67 6.67 -13.13
N SER A 146 -4.98 5.64 -13.94
CA SER A 146 -4.28 4.36 -13.86
C SER A 146 -2.77 4.56 -14.04
N GLY A 147 -1.95 3.87 -13.23
CA GLY A 147 -0.50 4.03 -13.24
C GLY A 147 -0.01 5.32 -12.56
N HIS A 148 -0.82 5.91 -11.69
CA HIS A 148 -0.48 7.08 -10.87
C HIS A 148 -0.11 8.34 -11.68
N ALA A 149 -0.60 8.47 -12.92
CA ALA A 149 -0.40 9.68 -13.71
C ALA A 149 -1.32 10.80 -13.23
N ILE A 150 -0.75 11.98 -12.93
CA ILE A 150 -1.51 13.17 -12.53
C ILE A 150 -2.34 13.68 -13.71
N SER A 151 -3.63 13.97 -13.48
CA SER A 151 -4.50 14.71 -14.40
C SER A 151 -4.41 16.20 -14.10
N PRO A 152 -3.68 16.99 -14.91
CA PRO A 152 -3.54 18.41 -14.64
C PRO A 152 -4.88 19.17 -14.69
N GLU A 153 -5.80 18.74 -15.54
CA GLU A 153 -7.14 19.34 -15.65
C GLU A 153 -7.92 19.12 -14.35
N SER A 154 -7.90 17.90 -13.81
CA SER A 154 -8.58 17.58 -12.55
C SER A 154 -7.97 18.37 -11.38
N VAL A 155 -6.65 18.52 -11.35
CA VAL A 155 -5.97 19.32 -10.33
C VAL A 155 -6.37 20.80 -10.44
N LEU A 156 -6.33 21.38 -11.65
CA LEU A 156 -6.67 22.80 -11.86
C LEU A 156 -8.14 23.11 -11.57
N GLU A 157 -9.05 22.18 -11.82
CA GLU A 157 -10.48 22.31 -11.47
C GLU A 157 -10.68 22.44 -9.95
N LEU A 158 -9.89 21.73 -9.17
CA LEU A 158 -9.90 21.80 -7.71
C LEU A 158 -9.29 23.08 -7.15
N ARG A 159 -8.55 23.84 -7.96
CA ARG A 159 -7.89 25.10 -7.58
C ARG A 159 -7.16 25.00 -6.25
N PRO A 160 -6.19 24.06 -6.09
CA PRO A 160 -5.39 23.99 -4.89
C PRO A 160 -4.47 25.21 -4.79
N ASP A 161 -4.20 25.65 -3.58
CA ASP A 161 -3.19 26.66 -3.30
C ASP A 161 -1.84 26.05 -2.90
N LEU A 162 -1.85 24.77 -2.51
CA LEU A 162 -0.66 24.00 -2.14
C LEU A 162 -0.73 22.57 -2.69
N LEU A 163 0.35 22.14 -3.33
CA LEU A 163 0.62 20.76 -3.70
C LEU A 163 1.87 20.28 -2.95
N ILE A 164 1.71 19.22 -2.15
CA ILE A 164 2.79 18.51 -1.47
C ILE A 164 3.01 17.20 -2.23
N THR A 165 4.24 16.86 -2.59
CA THR A 165 4.56 15.61 -3.29
C THR A 165 5.98 15.15 -2.95
N ASP A 166 6.25 13.87 -3.10
CA ASP A 166 7.61 13.30 -3.02
C ASP A 166 8.25 13.12 -4.40
N GLY A 167 7.47 13.37 -5.47
CA GLY A 167 7.90 13.18 -6.86
C GLY A 167 7.74 11.76 -7.39
N THR A 168 7.15 10.84 -6.64
CA THR A 168 6.87 9.45 -7.09
C THR A 168 5.67 9.38 -8.03
N ILE A 169 4.74 10.33 -7.93
CA ILE A 169 3.61 10.52 -8.85
C ILE A 169 3.98 11.53 -9.92
N GLY A 170 3.68 11.24 -11.16
CA GLY A 170 4.10 12.11 -12.24
C GLY A 170 3.16 12.14 -13.46
N PRO A 171 3.68 12.51 -14.61
CA PRO A 171 5.10 12.88 -14.88
C PRO A 171 5.55 14.16 -14.17
N LEU A 172 6.84 14.27 -13.86
CA LEU A 172 7.39 15.44 -13.14
C LEU A 172 7.13 16.77 -13.85
N ASP A 173 7.18 16.79 -15.17
CA ASP A 173 6.90 17.99 -15.96
C ASP A 173 5.46 18.52 -15.75
N VAL A 174 4.49 17.64 -15.50
CA VAL A 174 3.12 18.04 -15.10
C VAL A 174 3.14 18.76 -13.74
N VAL A 175 3.86 18.24 -12.77
CA VAL A 175 4.02 18.88 -11.45
C VAL A 175 4.64 20.28 -11.60
N LEU A 176 5.66 20.40 -12.45
CA LEU A 176 6.30 21.68 -12.73
C LEU A 176 5.37 22.65 -13.47
N GLN A 177 4.55 22.18 -14.42
CA GLN A 177 3.52 22.99 -15.08
C GLN A 177 2.46 23.50 -14.09
N LEU A 178 2.05 22.70 -13.11
CA LEU A 178 1.12 23.14 -12.05
C LEU A 178 1.74 24.28 -11.22
N ARG A 179 3.04 24.21 -10.93
CA ARG A 179 3.78 25.29 -10.29
C ARG A 179 3.81 26.54 -11.15
N ASP A 180 4.07 26.43 -12.44
CA ASP A 180 4.09 27.55 -13.38
C ASP A 180 2.69 28.18 -13.55
N ALA A 181 1.62 27.42 -13.30
CA ALA A 181 0.25 27.89 -13.23
C ALA A 181 -0.09 28.63 -11.91
N GLY A 182 0.88 28.77 -10.98
CA GLY A 182 0.75 29.53 -9.74
C GLY A 182 0.39 28.73 -8.50
N ILE A 183 0.37 27.41 -8.56
CA ILE A 183 0.21 26.54 -7.39
C ILE A 183 1.54 26.48 -6.63
N THR A 184 1.52 26.71 -5.31
CA THR A 184 2.72 26.46 -4.47
C THR A 184 3.00 24.96 -4.44
N VAL A 185 4.20 24.54 -4.87
CA VAL A 185 4.60 23.12 -4.88
C VAL A 185 5.78 22.93 -3.93
N VAL A 186 5.63 21.99 -3.00
CA VAL A 186 6.67 21.58 -2.05
C VAL A 186 6.95 20.08 -2.20
N PHE A 187 8.21 19.74 -2.41
CA PHE A 187 8.66 18.34 -2.44
C PHE A 187 9.13 17.95 -1.04
N VAL A 188 8.55 16.87 -0.52
CA VAL A 188 8.96 16.22 0.73
C VAL A 188 9.45 14.83 0.39
N ARG A 189 10.74 14.59 0.57
CA ARG A 189 11.37 13.30 0.27
C ARG A 189 12.07 12.80 1.50
N GLU A 190 11.59 11.67 1.98
CA GLU A 190 12.20 10.94 3.09
C GLU A 190 12.74 9.60 2.55
N GLU A 191 13.86 9.16 3.07
CA GLU A 191 14.35 7.82 2.75
C GLU A 191 13.38 6.79 3.35
N PRO A 192 12.90 5.81 2.56
CA PRO A 192 11.99 4.80 3.06
C PRO A 192 12.62 3.99 4.21
N GLY A 193 11.82 3.70 5.24
CA GLY A 193 12.27 2.95 6.40
C GLY A 193 11.44 3.24 7.63
N LEU A 194 11.72 2.59 8.74
CA LEU A 194 10.94 2.72 9.98
C LEU A 194 11.07 4.10 10.65
N ASP A 195 12.11 4.87 10.34
CA ASP A 195 12.29 6.24 10.84
C ASP A 195 11.57 7.29 9.98
N ALA A 196 11.25 6.97 8.72
CA ALA A 196 10.64 7.88 7.77
C ALA A 196 9.31 8.50 8.26
N PRO A 197 8.39 7.76 8.91
CA PRO A 197 7.11 8.31 9.34
C PRO A 197 7.24 9.49 10.30
N ALA A 198 8.18 9.41 11.24
CA ALA A 198 8.43 10.50 12.20
C ALA A 198 9.09 11.72 11.54
N ALA A 199 10.01 11.50 10.60
CA ALA A 199 10.63 12.56 9.81
C ALA A 199 9.59 13.26 8.92
N MET A 200 8.76 12.49 8.21
CA MET A 200 7.67 12.99 7.36
C MET A 200 6.67 13.84 8.16
N ALA A 201 6.31 13.40 9.39
CA ALA A 201 5.41 14.16 10.25
C ALA A 201 5.95 15.57 10.55
N ARG A 202 7.25 15.71 10.81
CA ARG A 202 7.92 17.00 11.02
C ARG A 202 7.98 17.81 9.73
N SER A 203 8.44 17.19 8.64
CA SER A 203 8.61 17.86 7.34
C SER A 203 7.29 18.41 6.82
N VAL A 204 6.21 17.62 6.88
CA VAL A 204 4.87 18.07 6.46
C VAL A 204 4.32 19.14 7.39
N ALA A 205 4.48 19.00 8.73
CA ALA A 205 4.02 20.01 9.68
C ALA A 205 4.71 21.37 9.47
N ASN A 206 6.00 21.39 9.14
CA ASN A 206 6.75 22.60 8.87
C ASN A 206 6.19 23.40 7.68
N ILE A 207 5.62 22.72 6.68
CA ILE A 207 4.93 23.35 5.53
C ILE A 207 3.75 24.24 5.99
N PHE A 208 3.14 23.89 7.12
CA PHE A 208 2.02 24.60 7.70
C PHE A 208 2.42 25.53 8.86
N GLY A 209 3.74 25.63 9.18
CA GLY A 209 4.24 26.35 10.35
C GLY A 209 3.72 25.78 11.67
N MET A 210 3.69 24.45 11.77
CA MET A 210 3.12 23.68 12.89
C MET A 210 4.18 22.78 13.54
N GLU A 211 5.40 23.26 13.73
CA GLU A 211 6.56 22.48 14.19
C GLU A 211 6.24 21.67 15.46
N GLY A 212 5.62 22.33 16.47
CA GLY A 212 5.29 21.66 17.72
C GLY A 212 4.24 20.54 17.56
N THR A 213 3.31 20.68 16.61
CA THR A 213 2.34 19.63 16.28
C THR A 213 3.02 18.49 15.52
N GLY A 214 3.95 18.82 14.62
CA GLY A 214 4.78 17.85 13.92
C GLY A 214 5.63 17.00 14.89
N ASP A 215 6.26 17.64 15.86
CA ASP A 215 7.02 16.95 16.91
C ASP A 215 6.13 16.04 17.78
N ALA A 216 4.93 16.48 18.13
CA ALA A 216 3.99 15.68 18.88
C ALA A 216 3.53 14.44 18.07
N LEU A 217 3.21 14.61 16.77
CA LEU A 217 2.85 13.50 15.89
C LEU A 217 4.03 12.53 15.71
N ALA A 218 5.22 13.03 15.44
CA ALA A 218 6.43 12.23 15.32
C ALA A 218 6.72 11.42 16.58
N THR A 219 6.57 12.04 17.75
CA THR A 219 6.75 11.36 19.05
C THR A 219 5.73 10.24 19.23
N ARG A 220 4.45 10.49 18.92
CA ARG A 220 3.41 9.46 18.98
C ARG A 220 3.74 8.27 18.06
N ILE A 221 4.08 8.53 16.80
CA ILE A 221 4.42 7.49 15.83
C ILE A 221 5.62 6.66 16.33
N THR A 222 6.68 7.31 16.81
CA THR A 222 7.87 6.62 17.34
C THR A 222 7.51 5.74 18.55
N GLN A 223 6.73 6.25 19.50
CA GLN A 223 6.32 5.48 20.67
C GLN A 223 5.45 4.27 20.34
N GLU A 224 4.49 4.44 19.42
CA GLU A 224 3.63 3.35 18.93
C GLU A 224 4.49 2.29 18.22
N LEU A 225 5.42 2.72 17.37
CA LEU A 225 6.32 1.82 16.65
C LEU A 225 7.26 1.07 17.60
N ASP A 226 7.90 1.77 18.54
CA ASP A 226 8.78 1.17 19.56
C ASP A 226 8.03 0.11 20.38
N THR A 227 6.77 0.37 20.71
CA THR A 227 5.91 -0.59 21.44
C THR A 227 5.68 -1.86 20.62
N VAL A 228 5.34 -1.73 19.35
CA VAL A 228 5.10 -2.87 18.44
C VAL A 228 6.40 -3.66 18.22
N LEU A 229 7.49 -2.97 17.89
CA LEU A 229 8.80 -3.60 17.67
C LEU A 229 9.33 -4.30 18.94
N GLY A 230 9.13 -3.68 20.11
CA GLY A 230 9.46 -4.28 21.39
C GLY A 230 8.69 -5.59 21.61
N THR A 231 7.37 -5.58 21.38
CA THR A 231 6.53 -6.78 21.49
C THR A 231 6.98 -7.88 20.53
N ILE A 232 7.30 -7.53 19.27
CA ILE A 232 7.81 -8.48 18.28
C ILE A 232 9.15 -9.04 18.75
N GLY A 233 10.07 -8.18 19.23
CA GLY A 233 11.39 -8.58 19.69
C GLY A 233 11.37 -9.50 20.90
N GLU A 234 10.35 -9.38 21.77
CA GLU A 234 10.17 -10.22 22.96
C GLU A 234 9.58 -11.61 22.64
N ASN A 235 8.78 -11.73 21.59
CA ASN A 235 7.98 -12.92 21.29
C ASN A 235 8.44 -13.68 20.06
N ALA A 236 8.99 -13.02 19.05
CA ALA A 236 9.48 -13.68 17.84
C ALA A 236 10.82 -14.42 18.10
N PRO A 237 11.16 -15.46 17.30
CA PRO A 237 12.42 -16.18 17.44
C PRO A 237 13.63 -15.24 17.37
N SER A 238 14.51 -15.32 18.38
CA SER A 238 15.69 -14.45 18.50
C SER A 238 16.96 -15.07 17.93
N SER A 239 17.06 -16.41 17.92
CA SER A 239 18.24 -17.11 17.38
C SER A 239 18.22 -17.10 15.85
N ARG A 240 19.38 -16.86 15.22
CA ARG A 240 19.52 -16.72 13.77
C ARG A 240 19.00 -17.92 12.97
N ASP A 241 19.15 -19.10 13.49
CA ASP A 241 18.71 -20.39 12.88
C ASP A 241 17.20 -20.63 12.97
N GLN A 242 16.49 -19.86 13.79
CA GLN A 242 15.03 -19.91 13.93
C GLN A 242 14.34 -18.71 13.26
N LYS A 243 15.09 -17.66 12.90
CA LYS A 243 14.56 -16.52 12.18
C LYS A 243 14.19 -16.90 10.77
N LEU A 244 13.05 -16.40 10.30
CA LEU A 244 12.62 -16.58 8.92
C LEU A 244 13.51 -15.77 7.97
N ARG A 245 14.00 -16.43 6.92
CA ARG A 245 14.65 -15.77 5.79
C ARG A 245 13.58 -15.29 4.82
N MET A 246 13.47 -14.00 4.63
CA MET A 246 12.37 -13.37 3.93
C MET A 246 12.86 -12.62 2.68
N VAL A 247 11.99 -12.55 1.69
CA VAL A 247 12.12 -11.66 0.53
C VAL A 247 10.83 -10.88 0.36
N PHE A 248 10.92 -9.64 -0.14
CA PHE A 248 9.76 -8.92 -0.61
C PHE A 248 9.77 -8.87 -2.14
N LEU A 249 8.77 -9.50 -2.76
CA LEU A 249 8.64 -9.57 -4.22
C LEU A 249 7.51 -8.66 -4.71
N TYR A 250 7.81 -7.85 -5.72
CA TYR A 250 6.80 -7.17 -6.52
C TYR A 250 6.39 -8.06 -7.68
N ILE A 251 5.11 -8.36 -7.76
CA ILE A 251 4.50 -9.22 -8.77
C ILE A 251 3.38 -8.44 -9.46
N ARG A 252 3.32 -8.49 -10.79
CA ARG A 252 2.21 -7.91 -11.57
C ARG A 252 1.95 -8.73 -12.82
N GLY A 253 0.73 -9.27 -12.92
CA GLY A 253 0.23 -10.00 -14.07
C GLY A 253 0.99 -11.29 -14.39
N ALA A 254 0.46 -12.04 -15.35
CA ALA A 254 0.95 -13.37 -15.74
C ALA A 254 2.26 -13.37 -16.56
N ASN A 255 2.88 -12.20 -16.81
CA ASN A 255 4.07 -12.09 -17.68
C ASN A 255 5.35 -12.71 -17.12
N GLY A 256 5.27 -13.25 -15.94
CA GLY A 256 6.31 -14.11 -15.48
C GLY A 256 7.54 -13.40 -14.90
N ILE A 257 7.55 -12.09 -14.76
CA ILE A 257 8.65 -11.34 -14.17
C ILE A 257 8.24 -10.95 -12.76
N TYR A 258 9.09 -11.27 -11.80
CA TYR A 258 9.00 -10.75 -10.45
C TYR A 258 10.25 -9.92 -10.15
N TYR A 259 10.06 -8.87 -9.38
CA TYR A 259 11.11 -7.95 -9.00
C TYR A 259 11.37 -8.09 -7.51
N LEU A 260 12.63 -8.10 -7.11
CA LEU A 260 13.01 -8.04 -5.70
C LEU A 260 13.18 -6.58 -5.30
N PHE A 261 12.54 -6.17 -4.22
CA PHE A 261 12.81 -4.90 -3.58
C PHE A 261 14.19 -4.93 -2.91
N GLY A 262 15.01 -3.92 -3.22
CA GLY A 262 16.33 -3.74 -2.63
C GLY A 262 16.31 -2.95 -1.34
N GLN A 263 17.50 -2.73 -0.77
CA GLN A 263 17.70 -2.05 0.53
C GLN A 263 17.04 -0.66 0.59
N GLU A 264 17.08 0.11 -0.50
CA GLU A 264 16.54 1.47 -0.58
C GLU A 264 15.00 1.56 -0.61
N SER A 265 14.31 0.43 -0.63
CA SER A 265 12.83 0.40 -0.62
C SER A 265 12.21 0.46 0.78
N GLY A 266 13.03 0.29 1.84
CA GLY A 266 12.56 0.10 3.21
C GLY A 266 12.02 -1.31 3.50
N ALA A 267 11.96 -2.21 2.50
CA ALA A 267 11.50 -3.58 2.71
C ALA A 267 12.39 -4.34 3.70
N GLY A 268 13.71 -4.09 3.65
CA GLY A 268 14.66 -4.63 4.61
C GLY A 268 14.36 -4.22 6.04
N ASP A 269 14.06 -2.93 6.27
CA ASP A 269 13.72 -2.41 7.60
C ASP A 269 12.44 -3.05 8.14
N LEU A 270 11.42 -3.28 7.28
CA LEU A 270 10.22 -4.02 7.69
C LEU A 270 10.56 -5.45 8.09
N ILE A 271 11.35 -6.15 7.28
CA ILE A 271 11.74 -7.55 7.53
C ILE A 271 12.56 -7.65 8.83
N GLU A 272 13.53 -6.76 9.03
CA GLU A 272 14.35 -6.74 10.25
C GLU A 272 13.53 -6.37 11.48
N GLY A 273 12.62 -5.39 11.37
CA GLY A 273 11.67 -5.02 12.42
C GLY A 273 10.73 -6.18 12.81
N LEU A 274 10.41 -7.05 11.87
CA LEU A 274 9.66 -8.30 12.09
C LEU A 274 10.55 -9.45 12.61
N GLN A 275 11.79 -9.19 13.02
CA GLN A 275 12.77 -10.18 13.45
C GLN A 275 13.15 -11.21 12.37
N GLY A 276 12.85 -10.93 11.09
CA GLY A 276 13.28 -11.73 9.94
C GLY A 276 14.74 -11.47 9.55
N ILE A 277 15.21 -12.21 8.57
CA ILE A 277 16.49 -12.00 7.88
C ILE A 277 16.15 -11.56 6.45
N ASP A 278 16.47 -10.32 6.09
CA ASP A 278 16.28 -9.84 4.73
C ASP A 278 17.34 -10.43 3.78
N ILE A 279 16.87 -11.26 2.85
CA ILE A 279 17.74 -11.88 1.85
C ILE A 279 18.30 -10.83 0.88
N ALA A 280 17.56 -9.77 0.56
CA ALA A 280 18.05 -8.71 -0.32
C ALA A 280 19.30 -8.05 0.28
N THR A 281 19.29 -7.79 1.58
CA THR A 281 20.47 -7.30 2.33
C THR A 281 21.59 -8.34 2.35
N GLU A 282 21.31 -9.62 2.62
CA GLU A 282 22.34 -10.68 2.65
C GLU A 282 23.11 -10.80 1.32
N ILE A 283 22.43 -10.62 0.18
CA ILE A 283 23.05 -10.74 -1.15
C ILE A 283 23.51 -9.40 -1.75
N GLY A 284 23.37 -8.30 -1.00
CA GLY A 284 23.73 -6.95 -1.47
C GLY A 284 22.88 -6.48 -2.66
N TRP A 285 21.59 -6.82 -2.67
CA TRP A 285 20.65 -6.42 -3.72
C TRP A 285 20.23 -4.97 -3.58
N THR A 286 20.32 -4.21 -4.66
CA THR A 286 19.93 -2.80 -4.71
C THR A 286 18.99 -2.55 -5.88
N GLY A 287 18.06 -1.60 -5.72
CA GLY A 287 17.04 -1.25 -6.71
C GLY A 287 15.90 -2.25 -6.79
N LEU A 288 14.84 -1.83 -7.43
CA LEU A 288 13.76 -2.71 -7.85
C LEU A 288 14.15 -3.34 -9.18
N ARG A 289 14.64 -4.56 -9.16
CA ARG A 289 15.15 -5.24 -10.36
C ARG A 289 14.57 -6.65 -10.50
N PRO A 290 14.43 -7.16 -11.75
CA PRO A 290 14.05 -8.55 -11.98
C PRO A 290 15.04 -9.50 -11.32
N MET A 291 14.51 -10.45 -10.54
CA MET A 291 15.30 -11.55 -9.96
C MET A 291 15.23 -12.76 -10.89
N THR A 292 16.37 -13.45 -11.11
CA THR A 292 16.36 -14.67 -11.91
C THR A 292 15.89 -15.86 -11.08
N ASP A 293 15.36 -16.88 -11.76
CA ASP A 293 14.89 -18.11 -11.14
C ASP A 293 16.02 -18.79 -10.34
N GLU A 294 17.24 -18.84 -10.88
CA GLU A 294 18.40 -19.44 -10.21
C GLU A 294 18.80 -18.67 -8.95
N ALA A 295 18.73 -17.34 -8.99
CA ALA A 295 19.04 -16.51 -7.82
C ALA A 295 17.99 -16.71 -6.70
N LEU A 296 16.70 -16.81 -7.05
CA LEU A 296 15.64 -17.08 -6.08
C LEU A 296 15.78 -18.47 -5.46
N ILE A 297 16.05 -19.51 -6.27
CA ILE A 297 16.28 -20.87 -5.77
C ILE A 297 17.50 -20.91 -4.85
N ALA A 298 18.59 -20.25 -5.22
CA ALA A 298 19.80 -20.18 -4.39
C ALA A 298 19.57 -19.39 -3.08
N ALA A 299 18.78 -18.34 -3.13
CA ALA A 299 18.38 -17.55 -1.96
C ALA A 299 17.51 -18.36 -1.00
N ASN A 300 16.66 -19.24 -1.53
CA ASN A 300 15.78 -20.16 -0.79
C ASN A 300 15.07 -19.50 0.40
N PRO A 301 14.13 -18.55 0.19
CA PRO A 301 13.38 -17.93 1.27
C PRO A 301 12.47 -18.92 2.00
N ASP A 302 12.27 -18.68 3.30
CA ASP A 302 11.29 -19.38 4.14
C ASP A 302 9.90 -18.73 4.03
N LEU A 303 9.86 -17.42 3.73
CA LEU A 303 8.63 -16.64 3.58
C LEU A 303 8.80 -15.59 2.48
N ILE A 304 7.77 -15.40 1.69
CA ILE A 304 7.70 -14.37 0.65
C ILE A 304 6.62 -13.34 1.02
N LEU A 305 7.04 -12.09 1.22
CA LEU A 305 6.14 -10.95 1.34
C LEU A 305 5.75 -10.47 -0.07
N VAL A 306 4.48 -10.13 -0.27
CA VAL A 306 3.95 -9.63 -1.54
C VAL A 306 2.88 -8.57 -1.30
N MET A 307 2.56 -7.81 -2.34
CA MET A 307 1.39 -6.94 -2.37
C MET A 307 0.15 -7.74 -2.76
N SER A 308 -1.00 -7.48 -2.11
CA SER A 308 -2.24 -8.24 -2.31
C SER A 308 -2.73 -8.19 -3.76
N GLU A 309 -2.78 -6.98 -4.38
CA GLU A 309 -3.20 -6.88 -5.79
C GLU A 309 -2.23 -7.60 -6.74
N GLY A 310 -0.94 -7.61 -6.40
CA GLY A 310 0.08 -8.36 -7.13
C GLY A 310 -0.20 -9.86 -7.11
N LEU A 311 -0.47 -10.42 -5.94
CA LEU A 311 -0.78 -11.82 -5.75
C LEU A 311 -2.12 -12.20 -6.41
N ASP A 312 -3.15 -11.37 -6.26
CA ASP A 312 -4.46 -11.55 -6.90
C ASP A 312 -4.37 -11.50 -8.44
N SER A 313 -3.48 -10.64 -8.99
CA SER A 313 -3.29 -10.52 -10.44
C SER A 313 -2.80 -11.79 -11.13
N VAL A 314 -2.23 -12.70 -10.37
CA VAL A 314 -1.74 -14.01 -10.85
C VAL A 314 -2.64 -15.17 -10.40
N GLY A 315 -3.70 -14.91 -9.63
CA GLY A 315 -4.66 -15.92 -9.19
C GLY A 315 -4.37 -16.57 -7.84
N GLY A 316 -3.52 -15.94 -7.02
CA GLY A 316 -3.20 -16.40 -5.67
C GLY A 316 -1.93 -17.25 -5.57
N PRO A 317 -1.61 -17.74 -4.34
CA PRO A 317 -0.35 -18.43 -4.04
C PRO A 317 -0.11 -19.69 -4.88
N GLU A 318 -1.10 -20.55 -4.99
CA GLU A 318 -1.01 -21.83 -5.72
C GLU A 318 -0.79 -21.59 -7.22
N GLU A 319 -1.50 -20.61 -7.78
CA GLU A 319 -1.36 -20.27 -9.19
C GLU A 319 -0.01 -19.58 -9.45
N LEU A 320 0.46 -18.74 -8.52
CA LEU A 320 1.80 -18.15 -8.60
C LEU A 320 2.88 -19.23 -8.67
N VAL A 321 2.84 -20.24 -7.79
CA VAL A 321 3.79 -21.37 -7.81
C VAL A 321 3.68 -22.16 -9.11
N ARG A 322 2.45 -22.35 -9.64
CA ARG A 322 2.23 -23.03 -10.93
C ARG A 322 2.82 -22.24 -12.10
N LEU A 323 2.64 -20.91 -12.10
CA LEU A 323 3.17 -20.03 -13.15
C LEU A 323 4.67 -19.82 -13.04
N LYS A 324 5.22 -19.99 -11.82
CA LYS A 324 6.62 -19.77 -11.47
C LYS A 324 7.21 -20.97 -10.75
N PRO A 325 7.57 -22.04 -11.48
CA PRO A 325 8.10 -23.27 -10.88
C PRO A 325 9.33 -23.05 -9.99
N ALA A 326 10.14 -22.00 -10.28
CA ALA A 326 11.28 -21.64 -9.45
C ALA A 326 10.89 -21.27 -8.01
N ILE A 327 9.76 -20.58 -7.82
CA ILE A 327 9.20 -20.29 -6.48
C ILE A 327 8.87 -21.61 -5.78
N GLY A 328 8.25 -22.57 -6.48
CA GLY A 328 7.90 -23.89 -5.94
C GLY A 328 9.10 -24.76 -5.55
N LEU A 329 10.33 -24.39 -5.95
CA LEU A 329 11.56 -25.05 -5.52
C LEU A 329 12.15 -24.45 -4.24
N THR A 330 11.63 -23.33 -3.75
CA THR A 330 12.02 -22.71 -2.48
C THR A 330 11.22 -23.28 -1.31
N THR A 331 11.72 -23.13 -0.09
CA THR A 331 11.01 -23.48 1.15
C THR A 331 9.67 -22.76 1.22
N ALA A 332 9.64 -21.45 0.95
CA ALA A 332 8.40 -20.65 0.93
C ALA A 332 7.38 -21.20 -0.08
N GLY A 333 7.82 -21.53 -1.30
CA GLY A 333 6.92 -22.04 -2.33
C GLY A 333 6.39 -23.44 -2.03
N GLN A 334 7.21 -24.33 -1.47
CA GLN A 334 6.79 -25.68 -1.05
C GLN A 334 5.75 -25.65 0.06
N ASN A 335 5.88 -24.69 0.98
CA ASN A 335 4.95 -24.50 2.10
C ASN A 335 3.82 -23.54 1.77
N LEU A 336 3.73 -22.98 0.56
CA LEU A 336 2.82 -21.89 0.18
C LEU A 336 2.89 -20.71 1.17
N ARG A 337 4.08 -20.45 1.72
CA ARG A 337 4.31 -19.46 2.77
C ARG A 337 4.46 -18.06 2.17
N PHE A 338 3.31 -17.47 1.85
CA PHE A 338 3.19 -16.09 1.38
C PHE A 338 2.45 -15.28 2.43
N VAL A 339 2.94 -14.07 2.67
CA VAL A 339 2.22 -13.06 3.45
C VAL A 339 1.95 -11.88 2.53
N ASP A 340 0.70 -11.58 2.32
CA ASP A 340 0.29 -10.44 1.51
C ASP A 340 -0.33 -9.32 2.35
N MET A 341 -0.20 -8.11 1.89
CA MET A 341 -0.81 -6.92 2.46
C MET A 341 -1.22 -5.95 1.35
N ASP A 342 -2.24 -5.13 1.61
CA ASP A 342 -2.74 -4.10 0.70
C ASP A 342 -1.61 -3.21 0.17
N ASP A 343 -1.61 -2.98 -1.14
CA ASP A 343 -0.56 -2.26 -1.87
C ASP A 343 -0.35 -0.83 -1.33
N SER A 344 -1.43 -0.16 -0.88
CA SER A 344 -1.38 1.20 -0.33
C SER A 344 -0.91 1.27 1.13
N GLN A 345 -0.61 0.14 1.76
CA GLN A 345 -0.28 0.05 3.18
C GLN A 345 1.16 -0.42 3.42
N VAL A 346 1.56 -1.51 2.78
CA VAL A 346 2.74 -2.30 3.17
C VAL A 346 4.07 -1.54 3.12
N LEU A 347 4.28 -0.68 2.14
CA LEU A 347 5.49 0.16 2.01
C LEU A 347 5.16 1.67 2.09
N SER A 348 4.10 2.03 2.82
CA SER A 348 3.66 3.42 2.86
C SER A 348 4.52 4.32 3.75
N PHE A 349 5.18 3.78 4.77
CA PHE A 349 6.04 4.52 5.71
C PHE A 349 5.43 5.86 6.18
N GLY A 350 4.15 5.83 6.54
CA GLY A 350 3.39 6.97 7.01
C GLY A 350 2.89 6.79 8.46
N PRO A 351 1.93 7.59 8.91
CA PRO A 351 1.43 7.52 10.29
C PRO A 351 0.86 6.17 10.71
N ARG A 352 0.53 5.29 9.75
CA ARG A 352 0.01 3.93 9.99
C ARG A 352 1.10 2.85 10.09
N THR A 353 2.38 3.18 9.95
CA THR A 353 3.48 2.20 9.99
C THR A 353 3.47 1.32 11.24
N PRO A 354 3.17 1.82 12.46
CA PRO A 354 3.02 0.95 13.63
C PRO A 354 1.93 -0.11 13.45
N ALA A 355 0.78 0.25 12.89
CA ALA A 355 -0.31 -0.68 12.63
C ALA A 355 0.02 -1.68 11.49
N VAL A 356 0.80 -1.26 10.50
CA VAL A 356 1.33 -2.14 9.45
C VAL A 356 2.24 -3.21 10.06
N MET A 357 3.15 -2.82 10.96
CA MET A 357 4.04 -3.76 11.65
C MET A 357 3.27 -4.74 12.54
N ASP A 358 2.24 -4.28 13.27
CA ASP A 358 1.35 -5.14 14.05
C ASP A 358 0.64 -6.17 13.14
N ALA A 359 0.07 -5.72 12.03
CA ALA A 359 -0.65 -6.58 11.10
C ALA A 359 0.25 -7.63 10.43
N LEU A 360 1.45 -7.23 10.01
CA LEU A 360 2.44 -8.15 9.43
C LEU A 360 2.92 -9.17 10.46
N ALA A 361 3.18 -8.74 11.71
CA ALA A 361 3.59 -9.64 12.77
C ALA A 361 2.53 -10.73 13.04
N ARG A 362 1.25 -10.35 13.10
CA ARG A 362 0.14 -11.31 13.24
C ARG A 362 0.10 -12.29 12.07
N ALA A 363 0.11 -11.79 10.85
CA ALA A 363 0.06 -12.64 9.67
C ALA A 363 1.26 -13.61 9.58
N ILE A 364 2.41 -13.24 10.13
CA ILE A 364 3.60 -14.09 10.16
C ILE A 364 3.59 -15.06 11.33
N TYR A 365 3.25 -14.58 12.53
CA TYR A 365 3.47 -15.32 13.78
C TYR A 365 2.20 -15.90 14.41
N ASP A 366 1.01 -15.49 13.94
CA ASP A 366 -0.30 -16.07 14.31
C ASP A 366 -1.23 -16.13 13.09
N PRO A 367 -0.83 -16.86 12.03
CA PRO A 367 -1.55 -16.86 10.76
C PRO A 367 -2.93 -17.56 10.81
N ALA A 368 -3.30 -18.17 11.93
CA ALA A 368 -4.59 -18.80 12.15
C ALA A 368 -5.56 -17.94 12.98
N GLY A 369 -5.07 -16.84 13.59
CA GLY A 369 -5.79 -15.95 14.50
C GLY A 369 -6.71 -14.92 13.84
#